data_d5c6334524c205f7c31ffdc0d39d0a9a
#
_entry.id   d5c6334524c205f7c31ffdc0d39d0a9a
#
_cell.length_a   1.000
_cell.length_b   1.000
_cell.length_c   1.000
_cell.angle_alpha   90.00
_cell.angle_beta   90.00
_cell.angle_gamma   90.00
#
_symmetry.space_group_name_H-M   'P 1'
#
loop_
_entity.id
_entity.type
_entity.pdbx_description
1 polymer ?
#
loop_
_entity_poly.entity_id
_entity_poly.type
_entity_poly.pdbx_seq_one_letter_code
_entity_poly.pdbx_strand_id
1 'polypeptide(L)'
;GILNDDRITQVAFATMDFLTTLTIKDDYLSIIGNEKWYKKDGERSVFAQQPIDAMAMVLMYHQAYYFTKDKDYLNKLYTSFLWFLGENDMRMSLYDFETKGCCDGFESYGVNRNQGAESSLAYLISHLTVLKAFEQFHQNG
;
A
#
# COMPACT_ATOMS: atom_id res chain seq x y z
N GLY A 1 -1.69 -6.04 -21.83
CA GLY A 1 -2.75 -6.54 -20.95
C GLY A 1 -3.78 -7.38 -21.71
N ILE A 2 -4.67 -8.07 -21.00
CA ILE A 2 -5.72 -8.91 -21.60
C ILE A 2 -6.67 -8.08 -22.48
N LEU A 3 -6.93 -6.84 -22.07
CA LEU A 3 -7.67 -5.85 -22.85
C LEU A 3 -6.67 -4.81 -23.37
N ASN A 4 -6.42 -4.82 -24.64
CA ASN A 4 -5.56 -3.83 -25.30
C ASN A 4 -6.40 -2.57 -25.64
N ASP A 5 -6.87 -1.87 -24.61
CA ASP A 5 -7.66 -0.63 -24.72
C ASP A 5 -6.90 0.51 -24.03
N ASP A 6 -6.42 1.46 -24.82
CA ASP A 6 -5.64 2.61 -24.35
C ASP A 6 -6.42 3.49 -23.37
N ARG A 7 -7.75 3.57 -23.51
CA ARG A 7 -8.60 4.36 -22.61
C ARG A 7 -8.62 3.75 -21.21
N ILE A 8 -8.70 2.42 -21.11
CA ILE A 8 -8.65 1.71 -19.81
C ILE A 8 -7.30 1.95 -19.16
N THR A 9 -6.22 1.85 -19.92
CA THR A 9 -4.86 2.11 -19.45
C THR A 9 -4.72 3.54 -18.95
N GLN A 10 -5.18 4.52 -19.71
CA GLN A 10 -5.14 5.94 -19.31
C GLN A 10 -5.91 6.20 -18.01
N VAL A 11 -7.12 5.66 -17.88
CA VAL A 11 -7.92 5.79 -16.65
C VAL A 11 -7.22 5.13 -15.46
N ALA A 12 -6.63 3.95 -15.63
CA ALA A 12 -5.90 3.25 -14.58
C ALA A 12 -4.71 4.08 -14.07
N PHE A 13 -3.88 4.62 -14.95
CA PHE A 13 -2.76 5.48 -14.55
C PHE A 13 -3.22 6.79 -13.93
N ALA A 14 -4.23 7.46 -14.49
CA ALA A 14 -4.76 8.70 -13.91
C ALA A 14 -5.34 8.47 -12.49
N THR A 15 -6.01 7.34 -12.26
CA THR A 15 -6.51 6.96 -10.94
C THR A 15 -5.37 6.67 -9.97
N MET A 16 -4.35 5.94 -10.43
CA MET A 16 -3.15 5.65 -9.64
C MET A 16 -2.42 6.95 -9.25
N ASP A 17 -2.22 7.88 -10.17
CA ASP A 17 -1.57 9.16 -9.92
C ASP A 17 -2.36 9.99 -8.91
N PHE A 18 -3.67 10.01 -9.02
CA PHE A 18 -4.54 10.65 -8.05
C PHE A 18 -4.38 10.04 -6.65
N LEU A 19 -4.42 8.72 -6.52
CA LEU A 19 -4.19 8.04 -5.23
C LEU A 19 -2.78 8.31 -4.70
N THR A 20 -1.77 8.30 -5.56
CA THR A 20 -0.39 8.59 -5.19
C THR A 20 -0.25 9.97 -4.55
N THR A 21 -0.83 11.01 -5.17
CA THR A 21 -0.79 12.38 -4.62
C THR A 21 -1.48 12.52 -3.27
N LEU A 22 -2.47 11.68 -3.00
CA LEU A 22 -3.19 11.68 -1.72
C LEU A 22 -2.50 10.89 -0.62
N THR A 23 -1.80 9.81 -0.97
CA THR A 23 -1.38 8.79 0.00
C THR A 23 0.13 8.69 0.19
N ILE A 24 0.95 9.02 -0.80
CA ILE A 24 2.40 9.08 -0.61
C ILE A 24 2.77 10.47 -0.08
N LYS A 25 3.35 10.49 1.12
CA LYS A 25 3.89 11.70 1.76
C LYS A 25 5.38 11.54 1.90
N ASP A 26 6.13 12.47 1.31
CA ASP A 26 7.59 12.47 1.33
C ASP A 26 8.16 11.07 1.05
N ASP A 27 8.43 10.29 2.10
CA ASP A 27 9.05 8.97 2.05
C ASP A 27 8.21 7.84 2.68
N TYR A 28 6.94 8.10 3.03
CA TYR A 28 6.08 7.08 3.64
C TYR A 28 4.65 7.06 3.10
N LEU A 29 3.96 5.94 3.28
CA LEU A 29 2.55 5.77 2.93
C LEU A 29 1.66 6.27 4.07
N SER A 30 0.77 7.22 3.76
CA SER A 30 -0.28 7.72 4.62
C SER A 30 -1.64 7.41 4.01
N ILE A 31 -2.22 6.30 4.39
CA ILE A 31 -3.50 5.81 3.84
C ILE A 31 -4.65 6.73 4.30
N ILE A 32 -5.69 6.82 3.50
CA ILE A 32 -6.92 7.51 3.91
C ILE A 32 -7.62 6.67 4.96
N GLY A 33 -7.81 7.22 6.15
CA GLY A 33 -8.46 6.51 7.25
C GLY A 33 -9.98 6.39 7.06
N ASN A 34 -10.57 5.37 7.70
CA ASN A 34 -11.99 5.01 7.55
C ASN A 34 -12.94 5.70 8.54
N GLU A 35 -12.45 6.63 9.37
CA GLU A 35 -13.32 7.37 10.31
C GLU A 35 -14.40 8.19 9.61
N LYS A 36 -14.09 8.72 8.42
CA LYS A 36 -15.01 9.54 7.62
C LYS A 36 -14.86 9.22 6.14
N TRP A 37 -15.95 9.32 5.40
CA TRP A 37 -15.89 9.29 3.94
C TRP A 37 -15.06 10.45 3.41
N TYR A 38 -14.04 10.15 2.60
CA TYR A 38 -13.31 11.17 1.88
C TYR A 38 -14.18 11.70 0.74
N LYS A 39 -14.57 12.96 0.84
CA LYS A 39 -15.40 13.66 -0.16
C LYS A 39 -14.50 14.57 -0.98
N LYS A 40 -14.95 14.84 -2.22
CA LYS A 40 -14.32 15.86 -3.06
C LYS A 40 -14.20 17.18 -2.26
N ASP A 41 -13.01 17.77 -2.29
CA ASP A 41 -12.69 19.02 -1.59
C ASP A 41 -12.84 18.96 -0.05
N GLY A 42 -12.94 17.76 0.52
CA GLY A 42 -13.02 17.52 1.95
C GLY A 42 -11.67 17.16 2.58
N GLU A 43 -11.64 17.14 3.90
CA GLU A 43 -10.50 16.64 4.65
C GLU A 43 -10.50 15.11 4.69
N ARG A 44 -9.32 14.49 4.52
CA ARG A 44 -9.17 13.07 4.67
C ARG A 44 -8.96 12.69 6.14
N SER A 45 -9.51 11.56 6.55
CA SER A 45 -9.19 10.98 7.85
C SER A 45 -7.77 10.41 7.85
N VAL A 46 -7.08 10.58 8.98
CA VAL A 46 -5.75 9.99 9.23
C VAL A 46 -5.88 8.64 9.93
N PHE A 47 -6.92 8.48 10.77
CA PHE A 47 -7.09 7.29 11.61
C PHE A 47 -8.09 6.30 11.02
N ALA A 48 -8.14 5.12 11.65
CA ALA A 48 -8.77 3.92 11.15
C ALA A 48 -8.14 3.46 9.82
N GLN A 49 -6.80 3.47 9.73
CA GLN A 49 -6.08 2.90 8.58
C GLN A 49 -5.99 1.39 8.72
N GLN A 50 -6.14 0.68 7.60
CA GLN A 50 -6.23 -0.79 7.58
C GLN A 50 -5.18 -1.42 6.66
N PRO A 51 -4.65 -2.62 7.04
CA PRO A 51 -3.68 -3.38 6.25
C PRO A 51 -4.09 -3.66 4.80
N ILE A 52 -5.39 -3.86 4.56
CA ILE A 52 -5.89 -4.16 3.22
C ILE A 52 -5.65 -3.01 2.23
N ASP A 53 -5.72 -1.77 2.70
CA ASP A 53 -5.49 -0.60 1.86
C ASP A 53 -4.00 -0.47 1.50
N ALA A 54 -3.10 -0.74 2.46
CA ALA A 54 -1.66 -0.80 2.19
C ALA A 54 -1.32 -1.90 1.18
N MET A 55 -1.92 -3.10 1.32
CA MET A 55 -1.77 -4.18 0.35
C MET A 55 -2.23 -3.75 -1.04
N ALA A 56 -3.37 -3.07 -1.15
CA ALA A 56 -3.87 -2.59 -2.44
C ALA A 56 -2.86 -1.65 -3.12
N MET A 57 -2.21 -0.76 -2.38
CA MET A 57 -1.16 0.12 -2.90
C MET A 57 0.07 -0.67 -3.37
N VAL A 58 0.52 -1.66 -2.59
CA VAL A 58 1.63 -2.56 -2.98
C VAL A 58 1.33 -3.27 -4.30
N LEU A 59 0.13 -3.85 -4.42
CA LEU A 59 -0.29 -4.57 -5.62
C LEU A 59 -0.43 -3.64 -6.84
N MET A 60 -0.98 -2.45 -6.64
CA MET A 60 -1.12 -1.44 -7.69
C MET A 60 0.23 -1.03 -8.27
N TYR A 61 1.19 -0.68 -7.42
CA TYR A 61 2.53 -0.29 -7.88
C TYR A 61 3.33 -1.46 -8.46
N HIS A 62 3.12 -2.69 -7.96
CA HIS A 62 3.70 -3.87 -8.57
C HIS A 62 3.21 -4.05 -10.02
N GLN A 63 1.92 -3.90 -10.27
CA GLN A 63 1.36 -3.98 -11.62
C GLN A 63 1.87 -2.85 -12.53
N ALA A 64 1.95 -1.63 -12.01
CA ALA A 64 2.52 -0.50 -12.75
C ALA A 64 3.98 -0.75 -13.14
N TYR A 65 4.81 -1.22 -12.19
CA TYR A 65 6.20 -1.61 -12.45
C TYR A 65 6.29 -2.77 -13.47
N TYR A 66 5.47 -3.80 -13.32
CA TYR A 66 5.46 -4.94 -14.24
C TYR A 66 5.17 -4.49 -15.67
N PHE A 67 4.26 -3.54 -15.84
CA PHE A 67 3.84 -3.04 -17.15
C PHE A 67 4.84 -2.06 -17.77
N THR A 68 5.35 -1.10 -16.97
CA THR A 68 6.17 0.02 -17.48
C THR A 68 7.67 -0.22 -17.37
N LYS A 69 8.11 -1.08 -16.43
CA LYS A 69 9.51 -1.25 -15.99
C LYS A 69 10.13 0.01 -15.37
N ASP A 70 9.32 1.01 -15.06
CA ASP A 70 9.77 2.22 -14.40
C ASP A 70 10.05 1.96 -12.92
N LYS A 71 11.30 2.20 -12.52
CA LYS A 71 11.80 1.98 -11.14
C LYS A 71 11.12 2.88 -10.11
N ASP A 72 10.52 3.98 -10.51
CA ASP A 72 9.77 4.85 -9.61
C ASP A 72 8.58 4.11 -8.98
N TYR A 73 7.89 3.27 -9.75
CA TYR A 73 6.84 2.40 -9.20
C TYR A 73 7.38 1.32 -8.26
N LEU A 74 8.59 0.83 -8.50
CA LEU A 74 9.24 -0.10 -7.57
C LEU A 74 9.55 0.58 -6.23
N ASN A 75 10.04 1.82 -6.24
CA ASN A 75 10.27 2.59 -5.03
C ASN A 75 8.96 2.82 -4.26
N LYS A 76 7.88 3.23 -4.95
CA LYS A 76 6.55 3.41 -4.35
C LYS A 76 5.98 2.11 -3.77
N LEU A 77 6.25 0.98 -4.41
CA LEU A 77 5.89 -0.34 -3.89
C LEU A 77 6.57 -0.60 -2.54
N TYR A 78 7.88 -0.38 -2.45
CA TYR A 78 8.62 -0.53 -1.19
C TYR A 78 8.14 0.43 -0.11
N THR A 79 7.95 1.70 -0.45
CA THR A 79 7.37 2.70 0.45
C THR A 79 6.02 2.23 1.01
N SER A 80 5.17 1.67 0.15
CA SER A 80 3.87 1.15 0.56
C SER A 80 3.99 -0.08 1.49
N PHE A 81 4.94 -0.97 1.22
CA PHE A 81 5.17 -2.13 2.08
C PHE A 81 5.73 -1.74 3.45
N LEU A 82 6.60 -0.74 3.52
CA LEU A 82 7.19 -0.28 4.78
C LEU A 82 6.15 0.27 5.77
N TRP A 83 4.93 0.61 5.31
CA TRP A 83 3.82 0.96 6.17
C TRP A 83 3.53 -0.12 7.23
N PHE A 84 3.61 -1.41 6.87
CA PHE A 84 3.43 -2.53 7.81
C PHE A 84 4.52 -2.58 8.87
N LEU A 85 5.71 -2.08 8.57
CA LEU A 85 6.90 -2.15 9.42
C LEU A 85 7.14 -0.88 10.24
N GLY A 86 6.24 0.11 10.13
CA GLY A 86 6.27 1.32 10.94
C GLY A 86 6.56 2.63 10.21
N GLU A 87 6.86 2.59 8.89
CA GLU A 87 6.93 3.80 8.08
C GLU A 87 5.52 4.26 7.68
N ASN A 88 4.80 4.77 8.69
CA ASN A 88 3.41 5.19 8.61
C ASN A 88 3.15 6.41 9.51
N ASP A 89 1.93 6.95 9.52
CA ASP A 89 1.59 8.15 10.28
C ASP A 89 1.81 8.02 11.80
N MET A 90 1.78 6.80 12.34
CA MET A 90 1.97 6.54 13.77
C MET A 90 3.41 6.16 14.14
N ARG A 91 4.27 5.92 13.17
CA ARG A 91 5.63 5.39 13.36
C ARG A 91 5.66 4.12 14.22
N MET A 92 4.66 3.26 14.04
CA MET A 92 4.47 2.01 14.79
C MET A 92 4.29 0.84 13.83
N SER A 93 5.01 -0.28 14.11
CA SER A 93 4.86 -1.51 13.34
C SER A 93 3.50 -2.14 13.58
N LEU A 94 2.83 -2.56 12.48
CA LEU A 94 1.65 -3.41 12.53
C LEU A 94 2.01 -4.89 12.43
N TYR A 95 3.16 -5.21 11.80
CA TYR A 95 3.68 -6.57 11.83
C TYR A 95 4.24 -6.89 13.21
N ASP A 96 3.80 -7.99 13.78
CA ASP A 96 4.24 -8.50 15.07
C ASP A 96 5.33 -9.55 14.87
N PHE A 97 6.54 -9.24 15.31
CA PHE A 97 7.71 -10.12 15.15
C PHE A 97 7.68 -11.35 16.06
N GLU A 98 6.85 -11.36 17.11
CA GLU A 98 6.70 -12.51 18.01
C GLU A 98 5.68 -13.50 17.47
N THR A 99 4.48 -13.05 17.16
CA THR A 99 3.38 -13.88 16.67
C THR A 99 3.45 -14.19 15.19
N LYS A 100 4.21 -13.39 14.42
CA LYS A 100 4.26 -13.40 12.94
C LYS A 100 2.95 -13.00 12.26
N GLY A 101 2.01 -12.46 13.03
CA GLY A 101 0.76 -11.90 12.54
C GLY A 101 0.87 -10.41 12.20
N CYS A 102 -0.23 -9.86 11.70
CA CYS A 102 -0.36 -8.43 11.44
C CYS A 102 -1.55 -7.87 12.22
N CYS A 103 -1.33 -6.78 12.93
CA CYS A 103 -2.36 -6.03 13.64
C CYS A 103 -3.40 -5.45 12.67
N ASP A 104 -4.66 -5.30 13.12
CA ASP A 104 -5.80 -4.96 12.26
C ASP A 104 -5.80 -3.51 11.75
N GLY A 105 -4.90 -2.69 12.24
CA GLY A 105 -4.74 -1.31 11.79
C GLY A 105 -4.32 -0.38 12.92
N PHE A 106 -4.43 0.90 12.70
CA PHE A 106 -4.24 1.84 13.78
C PHE A 106 -5.34 2.90 13.84
N GLU A 107 -5.67 3.23 15.08
CA GLU A 107 -6.67 4.18 15.50
C GLU A 107 -6.01 5.42 16.12
N SER A 108 -6.80 6.42 16.48
CA SER A 108 -6.28 7.63 17.16
C SER A 108 -5.57 7.35 18.49
N TYR A 109 -5.88 6.24 19.14
CA TYR A 109 -5.27 5.81 20.41
C TYR A 109 -4.04 4.90 20.26
N GLY A 110 -3.70 4.47 19.04
CA GLY A 110 -2.58 3.57 18.75
C GLY A 110 -2.95 2.38 17.88
N VAL A 111 -2.09 1.34 17.88
CA VAL A 111 -2.29 0.13 17.11
C VAL A 111 -3.41 -0.73 17.68
N ASN A 112 -4.38 -1.09 16.85
CA ASN A 112 -5.34 -2.13 17.15
C ASN A 112 -4.64 -3.50 17.07
N ARG A 113 -4.33 -4.08 18.24
CA ARG A 113 -3.51 -5.28 18.37
C ARG A 113 -4.23 -6.59 18.06
N ASN A 114 -5.51 -6.55 17.69
CA ASN A 114 -6.17 -7.72 17.14
C ASN A 114 -5.45 -8.12 15.83
N GLN A 115 -5.31 -9.41 15.59
CA GLN A 115 -4.61 -9.97 14.43
C GLN A 115 -5.57 -10.86 13.64
N GLY A 116 -6.44 -10.21 12.89
CA GLY A 116 -7.41 -10.89 12.03
C GLY A 116 -6.76 -11.59 10.84
N ALA A 117 -7.48 -12.55 10.27
CA ALA A 117 -7.03 -13.27 9.08
C ALA A 117 -6.81 -12.34 7.88
N GLU A 118 -7.69 -11.37 7.68
CA GLU A 118 -7.58 -10.38 6.60
C GLU A 118 -6.27 -9.59 6.70
N SER A 119 -5.97 -9.06 7.89
CA SER A 119 -4.78 -8.25 8.14
C SER A 119 -3.48 -9.05 7.96
N SER A 120 -3.47 -10.28 8.49
CA SER A 120 -2.34 -11.19 8.33
C SER A 120 -2.13 -11.62 6.88
N LEU A 121 -3.19 -11.87 6.12
CA LEU A 121 -3.12 -12.16 4.70
C LEU A 121 -2.69 -10.93 3.89
N ALA A 122 -3.15 -9.74 4.23
CA ALA A 122 -2.74 -8.50 3.58
C ALA A 122 -1.22 -8.29 3.71
N TYR A 123 -0.66 -8.49 4.90
CA TYR A 123 0.78 -8.46 5.10
C TYR A 123 1.50 -9.53 4.28
N LEU A 124 1.05 -10.79 4.34
CA LEU A 124 1.70 -11.91 3.65
C LEU A 124 1.72 -11.70 2.14
N ILE A 125 0.59 -11.30 1.55
CA ILE A 125 0.48 -11.02 0.11
C ILE A 125 1.42 -9.88 -0.27
N SER A 126 1.46 -8.81 0.53
CA SER A 126 2.35 -7.68 0.31
C SER A 126 3.82 -8.11 0.35
N HIS A 127 4.21 -8.91 1.33
CA HIS A 127 5.57 -9.41 1.47
C HIS A 127 5.98 -10.30 0.27
N LEU A 128 5.13 -11.24 -0.12
CA LEU A 128 5.38 -12.09 -1.29
C LEU A 128 5.47 -11.27 -2.59
N THR A 129 4.68 -10.20 -2.70
CA THR A 129 4.73 -9.29 -3.84
C THR A 129 6.05 -8.52 -3.89
N VAL A 130 6.56 -8.08 -2.74
CA VAL A 130 7.90 -7.45 -2.63
C VAL A 130 9.00 -8.41 -3.09
N LEU A 131 8.98 -9.66 -2.61
CA LEU A 131 9.97 -10.67 -3.02
C LEU A 131 9.92 -10.91 -4.53
N LYS A 132 8.72 -11.04 -5.09
CA LYS A 132 8.53 -11.22 -6.53
C LYS A 132 9.03 -10.01 -7.35
N ALA A 133 8.76 -8.79 -6.88
CA ALA A 133 9.25 -7.57 -7.52
C ALA A 133 10.78 -7.49 -7.52
N PHE A 134 11.40 -7.91 -6.41
CA PHE A 134 12.85 -7.98 -6.27
C PHE A 134 13.49 -8.99 -7.24
N GLU A 135 12.93 -10.19 -7.34
CA GLU A 135 13.37 -11.19 -8.31
C GLU A 135 13.26 -10.68 -9.76
N GLN A 136 12.14 -10.07 -10.11
CA GLN A 136 11.92 -9.49 -11.43
C GLN A 136 12.91 -8.36 -11.75
N PHE A 137 13.26 -7.55 -10.76
CA PHE A 137 14.24 -6.48 -10.94
C PHE A 137 15.62 -7.05 -11.26
N HIS A 138 16.07 -8.10 -10.57
CA HIS A 138 17.37 -8.73 -10.81
C HIS A 138 17.44 -9.55 -12.10
N GLN A 139 16.31 -10.05 -12.58
CA GLN A 139 16.27 -10.78 -13.87
C GLN A 139 16.31 -9.85 -15.09
N ASN A 140 15.95 -8.60 -14.95
CA ASN A 140 15.89 -7.61 -16.03
C ASN A 140 17.09 -6.63 -16.03
N GLY A 141 18.02 -6.77 -15.13
CA GLY A 141 19.28 -6.02 -15.02
C GLY A 141 20.45 -6.88 -15.43
#